data_342cc1ad34f8101c383a8341496bbc54
#
_entry.id   342cc1ad34f8101c383a8341496bbc54
#
_cell.length_a   1.000
_cell.length_b   1.000
_cell.length_c   1.000
_cell.angle_alpha   90.00
_cell.angle_beta   90.00
_cell.angle_gamma   90.00
#
_symmetry.space_group_name_H-M   'P 1'
#
loop_
_entity.id
_entity.type
_entity.pdbx_description
1 polymer ?
#
loop_
_entity_poly.entity_id
_entity_poly.type
_entity_poly.pdbx_seq_one_letter_code
_entity_poly.pdbx_strand_id
1 'polypeptide(L)'
;MENFDALSLVIISLGAFLLPLIAQRISIPSIVLEIAYGILVGPVLGIVKISEFISGLAIFGFMLLMFLSGFEIELDTFREKGLKTLSIPLAIYVATVATSFYLIITLDYPIFLALVLCTTSVDIVITVLRSDDTIKTNYGQSLFMSALIADIFTLIGVTAVSYTHLRAHET
;
A
#
# COMPACT_ATOMS: atom_id res chain seq x y z
N MET A 1 15.18 -6.18 28.73
CA MET A 1 14.22 -5.88 27.65
C MET A 1 14.50 -4.54 26.99
N GLU A 2 14.75 -3.46 27.73
CA GLU A 2 15.01 -2.11 27.20
C GLU A 2 16.21 -2.01 26.22
N ASN A 3 17.29 -2.73 26.44
CA ASN A 3 18.48 -2.67 25.56
C ASN A 3 18.23 -3.30 24.16
N PHE A 4 17.30 -4.24 24.05
CA PHE A 4 16.94 -4.86 22.78
C PHE A 4 16.10 -3.93 21.91
N ASP A 5 15.19 -3.17 22.53
CA ASP A 5 14.33 -2.21 21.82
C ASP A 5 15.16 -1.03 21.29
N ALA A 6 16.14 -0.55 22.09
CA ALA A 6 17.04 0.51 21.68
C ALA A 6 17.90 0.11 20.46
N LEU A 7 18.46 -1.09 20.46
CA LEU A 7 19.24 -1.59 19.33
C LEU A 7 18.37 -1.76 18.07
N SER A 8 17.16 -2.30 18.23
CA SER A 8 16.18 -2.46 17.14
C SER A 8 15.82 -1.11 16.53
N LEU A 9 15.57 -0.10 17.37
CA LEU A 9 15.30 1.27 16.93
C LEU A 9 16.46 1.88 16.14
N VAL A 10 17.70 1.70 16.62
CA VAL A 10 18.89 2.21 15.91
C VAL A 10 18.99 1.57 14.53
N ILE A 11 18.80 0.25 14.44
CA ILE A 11 18.87 -0.47 13.16
C ILE A 11 17.78 -0.02 12.21
N ILE A 12 16.53 0.09 12.68
CA ILE A 12 15.39 0.56 11.86
C ILE A 12 15.63 2.00 11.41
N SER A 13 16.07 2.89 12.32
CA SER A 13 16.32 4.30 12.00
C SER A 13 17.48 4.47 11.02
N LEU A 14 18.52 3.65 11.14
CA LEU A 14 19.64 3.65 10.19
C LEU A 14 19.18 3.25 8.78
N GLY A 15 18.34 2.22 8.68
CA GLY A 15 17.71 1.81 7.43
C GLY A 15 16.85 2.94 6.85
N ALA A 16 15.94 3.49 7.64
CA ALA A 16 15.04 4.56 7.21
C ALA A 16 15.81 5.82 6.73
N PHE A 17 17.00 6.07 7.25
CA PHE A 17 17.83 7.18 6.80
C PHE A 17 18.67 6.85 5.55
N LEU A 18 19.29 5.67 5.49
CA LEU A 18 20.24 5.34 4.42
C LEU A 18 19.55 4.84 3.15
N LEU A 19 18.45 4.11 3.27
CA LEU A 19 17.81 3.49 2.11
C LEU A 19 17.23 4.49 1.12
N PRO A 20 16.60 5.60 1.52
CA PRO A 20 16.17 6.63 0.57
C PRO A 20 17.35 7.24 -0.22
N LEU A 21 18.53 7.41 0.40
CA LEU A 21 19.71 7.90 -0.29
C LEU A 21 20.24 6.91 -1.33
N ILE A 22 20.16 5.62 -1.02
CA ILE A 22 20.56 4.55 -1.96
C ILE A 22 19.51 4.45 -3.09
N ALA A 23 18.22 4.50 -2.73
CA ALA A 23 17.10 4.42 -3.65
C ALA A 23 17.19 5.45 -4.78
N GLN A 24 17.52 6.70 -4.44
CA GLN A 24 17.72 7.78 -5.41
C GLN A 24 18.82 7.48 -6.45
N ARG A 25 19.85 6.72 -6.06
CA ARG A 25 20.96 6.38 -6.98
C ARG A 25 20.61 5.24 -7.95
N ILE A 26 19.73 4.33 -7.53
CA ILE A 26 19.39 3.13 -8.30
C ILE A 26 18.02 3.22 -8.98
N SER A 27 17.35 4.39 -8.88
CA SER A 27 16.02 4.65 -9.47
C SER A 27 14.95 3.63 -9.04
N ILE A 28 15.01 3.20 -7.77
CA ILE A 28 14.00 2.32 -7.16
C ILE A 28 13.26 3.14 -6.09
N PRO A 29 11.93 3.01 -5.97
CA PRO A 29 11.18 3.67 -4.88
C PRO A 29 11.74 3.27 -3.51
N SER A 30 12.00 4.25 -2.62
CA SER A 30 12.61 4.01 -1.32
C SER A 30 11.81 3.03 -0.46
N ILE A 31 10.48 3.09 -0.55
CA ILE A 31 9.57 2.22 0.18
C ILE A 31 9.82 0.73 -0.11
N VAL A 32 10.18 0.37 -1.35
CA VAL A 32 10.49 -1.01 -1.73
C VAL A 32 11.75 -1.50 -1.03
N LEU A 33 12.78 -0.64 -0.97
CA LEU A 33 14.03 -0.97 -0.26
C LEU A 33 13.82 -1.03 1.25
N GLU A 34 12.99 -0.17 1.81
CA GLU A 34 12.66 -0.16 3.23
C GLU A 34 11.91 -1.42 3.65
N ILE A 35 10.94 -1.87 2.84
CA ILE A 35 10.24 -3.15 3.07
C ILE A 35 11.22 -4.33 2.96
N ALA A 36 12.03 -4.38 1.91
CA ALA A 36 13.03 -5.43 1.73
C ALA A 36 14.04 -5.47 2.89
N TYR A 37 14.48 -4.32 3.35
CA TYR A 37 15.34 -4.19 4.53
C TYR A 37 14.66 -4.69 5.80
N GLY A 38 13.40 -4.31 6.03
CA GLY A 38 12.62 -4.77 7.18
C GLY A 38 12.49 -6.30 7.21
N ILE A 39 12.25 -6.91 6.05
CA ILE A 39 12.22 -8.38 5.91
C ILE A 39 13.59 -8.98 6.21
N LEU A 40 14.65 -8.35 5.73
CA LEU A 40 16.02 -8.84 5.92
C LEU A 40 16.43 -8.81 7.41
N VAL A 41 16.29 -7.67 8.08
CA VAL A 41 16.73 -7.50 9.48
C VAL A 41 15.78 -8.13 10.49
N GLY A 42 14.51 -8.30 10.15
CA GLY A 42 13.50 -8.93 10.98
C GLY A 42 13.50 -10.45 10.82
N PRO A 43 12.61 -11.02 9.98
CA PRO A 43 12.40 -12.47 9.91
C PRO A 43 13.59 -13.25 9.35
N VAL A 44 14.43 -12.68 8.46
CA VAL A 44 15.53 -13.40 7.81
C VAL A 44 16.75 -13.49 8.73
N LEU A 45 17.23 -12.36 9.25
CA LEU A 45 18.42 -12.30 10.11
C LEU A 45 18.09 -12.41 11.59
N GLY A 46 16.83 -12.17 12.00
CA GLY A 46 16.40 -12.22 13.39
C GLY A 46 17.07 -11.18 14.31
N ILE A 47 17.67 -10.13 13.73
CA ILE A 47 18.38 -9.08 14.46
C ILE A 47 17.38 -8.17 15.16
N VAL A 48 16.30 -7.78 14.45
CA VAL A 48 15.19 -6.99 14.99
C VAL A 48 14.08 -7.95 15.40
N LYS A 49 13.72 -7.93 16.68
CA LYS A 49 12.60 -8.68 17.22
C LYS A 49 11.40 -7.75 17.41
N ILE A 50 10.22 -8.27 17.07
CA ILE A 50 8.97 -7.54 17.27
C ILE A 50 8.67 -7.55 18.76
N SER A 51 8.84 -6.41 19.43
CA SER A 51 8.38 -6.14 20.78
C SER A 51 7.07 -5.36 20.74
N GLU A 52 6.37 -5.26 21.88
CA GLU A 52 5.18 -4.42 21.99
C GLU A 52 5.47 -2.96 21.62
N PHE A 53 6.64 -2.45 22.00
CA PHE A 53 7.07 -1.11 21.68
C PHE A 53 7.26 -0.90 20.18
N ILE A 54 7.99 -1.81 19.50
CA ILE A 54 8.20 -1.75 18.05
C ILE A 54 6.87 -1.90 17.29
N SER A 55 5.99 -2.78 17.76
CA SER A 55 4.65 -2.95 17.20
C SER A 55 3.80 -1.69 17.34
N GLY A 56 3.83 -1.06 18.52
CA GLY A 56 3.13 0.22 18.76
C GLY A 56 3.65 1.34 17.86
N LEU A 57 4.97 1.44 17.69
CA LEU A 57 5.60 2.41 16.80
C LEU A 57 5.22 2.17 15.33
N ALA A 58 5.16 0.91 14.90
CA ALA A 58 4.74 0.53 13.54
C ALA A 58 3.27 0.91 13.30
N ILE A 59 2.37 0.65 14.25
CA ILE A 59 0.95 1.04 14.15
C ILE A 59 0.84 2.57 14.08
N PHE A 60 1.56 3.29 14.92
CA PHE A 60 1.58 4.76 14.89
C PHE A 60 2.10 5.30 13.55
N GLY A 61 3.20 4.75 13.04
CA GLY A 61 3.75 5.11 11.74
C GLY A 61 2.77 4.83 10.60
N PHE A 62 2.09 3.69 10.63
CA PHE A 62 1.05 3.34 9.67
C PHE A 62 -0.14 4.32 9.71
N MET A 63 -0.62 4.68 10.89
CA MET A 63 -1.69 5.68 11.04
C MET A 63 -1.26 7.05 10.50
N LEU A 64 -0.02 7.46 10.78
CA LEU A 64 0.53 8.72 10.29
C LEU A 64 0.66 8.72 8.76
N LEU A 65 1.12 7.62 8.20
CA LEU A 65 1.24 7.45 6.75
C LEU A 65 -0.15 7.55 6.07
N MET A 66 -1.15 6.84 6.59
CA MET A 66 -2.52 6.91 6.09
C MET A 66 -3.11 8.32 6.19
N PHE A 67 -2.83 9.02 7.30
CA PHE A 67 -3.26 10.40 7.49
C PHE A 67 -2.62 11.34 6.47
N LEU A 68 -1.31 11.23 6.25
CA LEU A 68 -0.59 12.05 5.27
C LEU A 68 -1.04 11.76 3.83
N SER A 69 -1.27 10.49 3.49
CA SER A 69 -1.80 10.10 2.17
C SER A 69 -3.18 10.71 1.91
N GLY A 70 -4.00 10.88 2.97
CA GLY A 70 -5.28 11.57 2.85
C GLY A 70 -5.17 13.04 2.40
N PHE A 71 -4.10 13.74 2.74
CA PHE A 71 -3.87 15.11 2.27
C PHE A 71 -3.43 15.21 0.79
N GLU A 72 -2.94 14.12 0.21
CA GLU A 72 -2.52 14.10 -1.19
C GLU A 72 -3.70 13.99 -2.16
N ILE A 73 -4.91 13.75 -1.63
CA ILE A 73 -6.14 13.67 -2.43
C ILE A 73 -6.58 15.08 -2.82
N GLU A 74 -6.30 15.47 -4.05
CA GLU A 74 -6.83 16.70 -4.63
C GLU A 74 -8.31 16.53 -5.04
N LEU A 75 -9.21 16.85 -4.10
CA LEU A 75 -10.65 16.78 -4.33
C LEU A 75 -11.11 17.71 -5.47
N ASP A 76 -10.40 18.78 -5.73
CA ASP A 76 -10.71 19.73 -6.81
C ASP A 76 -10.55 19.09 -8.19
N THR A 77 -9.62 18.18 -8.37
CA THR A 77 -9.45 17.40 -9.60
C THR A 77 -10.69 16.55 -9.91
N PHE A 78 -11.36 16.02 -8.88
CA PHE A 78 -12.64 15.31 -9.04
C PHE A 78 -13.78 16.24 -9.48
N ARG A 79 -13.76 17.46 -8.99
CA ARG A 79 -14.80 18.45 -9.22
C ARG A 79 -14.74 19.06 -10.62
N GLU A 80 -13.53 19.33 -11.12
CA GLU A 80 -13.32 19.97 -12.41
C GLU A 80 -13.46 19.02 -13.61
N LYS A 81 -13.00 17.78 -13.47
CA LYS A 81 -12.96 16.82 -14.59
C LYS A 81 -14.25 16.02 -14.81
N GLY A 82 -15.20 16.08 -13.87
CA GLY A 82 -16.50 15.41 -13.97
C GLY A 82 -16.44 13.86 -13.98
N LEU A 83 -17.62 13.23 -13.88
CA LEU A 83 -17.76 11.76 -13.79
C LEU A 83 -17.22 11.01 -15.02
N LYS A 84 -17.09 11.65 -16.18
CA LYS A 84 -16.56 10.98 -17.38
C LYS A 84 -15.09 10.59 -17.24
N THR A 85 -14.32 11.33 -16.45
CA THR A 85 -12.90 11.04 -16.21
C THR A 85 -12.73 9.79 -15.32
N LEU A 86 -13.72 9.46 -14.52
CA LEU A 86 -13.74 8.29 -13.66
C LEU A 86 -14.04 6.98 -14.41
N SER A 87 -14.57 7.05 -15.65
CA SER A 87 -14.97 5.85 -16.40
C SER A 87 -13.80 4.93 -16.75
N ILE A 88 -12.66 5.50 -17.15
CA ILE A 88 -11.45 4.71 -17.49
C ILE A 88 -10.84 4.09 -16.24
N PRO A 89 -10.56 4.83 -15.15
CA PRO A 89 -10.13 4.25 -13.88
C PRO A 89 -11.03 3.13 -13.36
N LEU A 90 -12.34 3.35 -13.39
CA LEU A 90 -13.32 2.36 -12.95
C LEU A 90 -13.30 1.10 -13.83
N ALA A 91 -13.19 1.26 -15.15
CA ALA A 91 -13.09 0.13 -16.06
C ALA A 91 -11.82 -0.69 -15.83
N ILE A 92 -10.68 -0.04 -15.58
CA ILE A 92 -9.42 -0.70 -15.23
C ILE A 92 -9.59 -1.48 -13.92
N TYR A 93 -10.17 -0.88 -12.90
CA TYR A 93 -10.42 -1.54 -11.62
C TYR A 93 -11.33 -2.77 -11.79
N VAL A 94 -12.45 -2.64 -12.48
CA VAL A 94 -13.37 -3.75 -12.75
C VAL A 94 -12.67 -4.88 -13.52
N ALA A 95 -11.84 -4.54 -14.52
CA ALA A 95 -11.07 -5.54 -15.26
C ALA A 95 -10.06 -6.26 -14.35
N THR A 96 -9.38 -5.53 -13.45
CA THR A 96 -8.45 -6.10 -12.47
C THR A 96 -9.16 -7.05 -11.51
N VAL A 97 -10.30 -6.63 -10.97
CA VAL A 97 -11.12 -7.47 -10.08
C VAL A 97 -11.58 -8.73 -10.82
N ALA A 98 -12.16 -8.60 -12.01
CA ALA A 98 -12.61 -9.73 -12.81
C ALA A 98 -11.48 -10.73 -13.11
N THR A 99 -10.30 -10.23 -13.49
CA THR A 99 -9.12 -11.06 -13.76
C THR A 99 -8.62 -11.76 -12.50
N SER A 100 -8.57 -11.06 -11.37
CA SER A 100 -8.13 -11.62 -10.09
C SER A 100 -9.07 -12.74 -9.63
N PHE A 101 -10.37 -12.53 -9.69
CA PHE A 101 -11.35 -13.56 -9.33
C PHE A 101 -11.28 -14.75 -10.31
N TYR A 102 -11.16 -14.50 -11.61
CA TYR A 102 -10.99 -15.57 -12.60
C TYR A 102 -9.76 -16.43 -12.31
N LEU A 103 -8.62 -15.81 -12.04
CA LEU A 103 -7.37 -16.51 -11.71
C LEU A 103 -7.50 -17.35 -10.44
N ILE A 104 -8.06 -16.79 -9.38
CA ILE A 104 -8.20 -17.47 -8.10
C ILE A 104 -9.15 -18.66 -8.20
N ILE A 105 -10.26 -18.53 -8.92
CA ILE A 105 -11.22 -19.63 -9.13
C ILE A 105 -10.59 -20.73 -9.99
N THR A 106 -9.85 -20.39 -11.03
CA THR A 106 -9.20 -21.38 -11.92
C THR A 106 -8.04 -22.12 -11.26
N LEU A 107 -7.38 -21.50 -10.29
CA LEU A 107 -6.24 -22.07 -9.54
C LEU A 107 -6.68 -22.74 -8.23
N ASP A 108 -7.96 -22.75 -7.92
CA ASP A 108 -8.54 -23.35 -6.71
C ASP A 108 -7.95 -22.78 -5.40
N TYR A 109 -7.69 -21.46 -5.39
CA TYR A 109 -7.24 -20.75 -4.21
C TYR A 109 -8.39 -20.12 -3.41
N PRO A 110 -8.18 -19.81 -2.11
CA PRO A 110 -9.19 -19.11 -1.30
C PRO A 110 -9.58 -17.78 -1.92
N ILE A 111 -10.88 -17.51 -1.98
CA ILE A 111 -11.46 -16.27 -2.57
C ILE A 111 -10.87 -14.99 -1.98
N PHE A 112 -10.45 -15.02 -0.71
CA PHE A 112 -9.79 -13.89 -0.04
C PHE A 112 -8.52 -13.43 -0.79
N LEU A 113 -7.78 -14.35 -1.41
CA LEU A 113 -6.61 -14.02 -2.23
C LEU A 113 -6.95 -13.17 -3.46
N ALA A 114 -8.17 -13.28 -4.01
CA ALA A 114 -8.60 -12.42 -5.09
C ALA A 114 -8.66 -10.95 -4.66
N LEU A 115 -9.14 -10.69 -3.45
CA LEU A 115 -9.15 -9.33 -2.87
C LEU A 115 -7.73 -8.81 -2.66
N VAL A 116 -6.82 -9.65 -2.17
CA VAL A 116 -5.41 -9.27 -2.00
C VAL A 116 -4.76 -8.91 -3.33
N LEU A 117 -5.05 -9.66 -4.40
CA LEU A 117 -4.53 -9.37 -5.75
C LEU A 117 -5.12 -8.09 -6.35
N CYS A 118 -6.29 -7.64 -5.89
CA CYS A 118 -6.90 -6.39 -6.33
C CYS A 118 -6.34 -5.18 -5.61
N THR A 119 -5.58 -5.35 -4.51
CA THR A 119 -5.03 -4.22 -3.76
C THR A 119 -3.96 -3.52 -4.57
N THR A 120 -4.02 -2.19 -4.57
CA THR A 120 -3.04 -1.33 -5.21
C THR A 120 -2.47 -0.40 -4.14
N SER A 121 -1.18 -0.14 -4.14
CA SER A 121 -0.60 0.86 -3.24
C SER A 121 -0.55 2.21 -3.93
N VAL A 122 -1.39 3.14 -3.49
CA VAL A 122 -1.41 4.53 -3.96
C VAL A 122 -0.06 5.19 -3.72
N ASP A 123 0.57 4.94 -2.58
CA ASP A 123 1.86 5.53 -2.21
C ASP A 123 2.99 5.15 -3.18
N ILE A 124 3.02 3.89 -3.64
CA ILE A 124 4.01 3.45 -4.65
C ILE A 124 3.74 4.16 -5.98
N VAL A 125 2.47 4.22 -6.39
CA VAL A 125 2.08 4.89 -7.64
C VAL A 125 2.48 6.36 -7.61
N ILE A 126 2.18 7.10 -6.54
CA ILE A 126 2.57 8.50 -6.37
C ILE A 126 4.08 8.66 -6.44
N THR A 127 4.82 7.82 -5.70
CA THR A 127 6.28 7.91 -5.64
C THR A 127 6.90 7.73 -7.03
N VAL A 128 6.42 6.75 -7.80
CA VAL A 128 6.88 6.50 -9.17
C VAL A 128 6.50 7.67 -10.09
N LEU A 129 5.26 8.14 -10.04
CA LEU A 129 4.80 9.27 -10.87
C LEU A 129 5.54 10.57 -10.57
N ARG A 130 5.97 10.77 -9.32
CA ARG A 130 6.80 11.92 -8.93
C ARG A 130 8.23 11.79 -9.41
N SER A 131 8.82 10.58 -9.31
CA SER A 131 10.20 10.35 -9.77
C SER A 131 10.36 10.60 -11.27
N ASP A 132 9.32 10.34 -12.05
CA ASP A 132 9.31 10.50 -13.52
C ASP A 132 8.72 11.84 -13.98
N ASP A 133 8.42 12.78 -13.06
CA ASP A 133 7.75 14.05 -13.33
C ASP A 133 6.42 13.92 -14.12
N THR A 134 5.84 12.72 -14.15
CA THR A 134 4.61 12.43 -14.92
C THR A 134 3.33 12.68 -14.13
N ILE A 135 3.41 12.94 -12.82
CA ILE A 135 2.24 13.13 -11.95
C ILE A 135 1.32 14.26 -12.41
N LYS A 136 1.86 15.30 -13.02
CA LYS A 136 1.11 16.46 -13.54
C LYS A 136 0.52 16.24 -14.93
N THR A 137 0.84 15.15 -15.59
CA THR A 137 0.31 14.82 -16.91
C THR A 137 -1.10 14.22 -16.79
N ASN A 138 -1.90 14.32 -17.86
CA ASN A 138 -3.22 13.68 -17.91
C ASN A 138 -3.13 12.15 -17.70
N TYR A 139 -2.05 11.53 -18.18
CA TYR A 139 -1.79 10.12 -17.99
C TYR A 139 -1.47 9.79 -16.54
N GLY A 140 -0.54 10.52 -15.93
CA GLY A 140 -0.16 10.32 -14.53
C GLY A 140 -1.35 10.53 -13.57
N GLN A 141 -2.16 11.56 -13.83
CA GLN A 141 -3.38 11.80 -13.06
C GLN A 141 -4.42 10.69 -13.24
N SER A 142 -4.58 10.13 -14.44
CA SER A 142 -5.48 9.00 -14.67
C SER A 142 -5.01 7.73 -13.95
N LEU A 143 -3.70 7.45 -13.94
CA LEU A 143 -3.11 6.35 -13.18
C LEU A 143 -3.31 6.52 -11.66
N PHE A 144 -3.02 7.72 -11.16
CA PHE A 144 -3.23 8.05 -9.75
C PHE A 144 -4.68 7.85 -9.33
N MET A 145 -5.62 8.36 -10.13
CA MET A 145 -7.06 8.18 -9.90
C MET A 145 -7.48 6.70 -9.93
N SER A 146 -6.91 5.93 -10.84
CA SER A 146 -7.18 4.48 -10.92
C SER A 146 -6.73 3.75 -9.65
N ALA A 147 -5.54 4.09 -9.16
CA ALA A 147 -5.01 3.53 -7.92
C ALA A 147 -5.86 3.91 -6.70
N LEU A 148 -6.25 5.19 -6.60
CA LEU A 148 -7.09 5.69 -5.53
C LEU A 148 -8.48 5.00 -5.49
N ILE A 149 -9.12 4.86 -6.65
CA ILE A 149 -10.40 4.16 -6.78
C ILE A 149 -10.23 2.70 -6.36
N ALA A 150 -9.18 2.03 -6.85
CA ALA A 150 -8.89 0.65 -6.49
C ALA A 150 -8.71 0.49 -4.97
N ASP A 151 -7.97 1.39 -4.33
CA ASP A 151 -7.71 1.36 -2.89
C ASP A 151 -9.00 1.50 -2.08
N ILE A 152 -9.84 2.50 -2.40
CA ILE A 152 -11.13 2.72 -1.73
C ILE A 152 -12.06 1.51 -1.90
N PHE A 153 -12.23 1.00 -3.11
CA PHE A 153 -13.14 -0.12 -3.36
C PHE A 153 -12.62 -1.42 -2.74
N THR A 154 -11.31 -1.64 -2.74
CA THR A 154 -10.71 -2.81 -2.11
C THR A 154 -10.86 -2.76 -0.59
N LEU A 155 -10.67 -1.59 0.02
CA LEU A 155 -10.89 -1.39 1.44
C LEU A 155 -12.35 -1.72 1.84
N ILE A 156 -13.32 -1.22 1.07
CA ILE A 156 -14.73 -1.54 1.27
C ILE A 156 -14.97 -3.04 1.10
N GLY A 157 -14.41 -3.66 0.06
CA GLY A 157 -14.54 -5.09 -0.22
C GLY A 157 -13.97 -5.97 0.90
N VAL A 158 -12.76 -5.66 1.35
CA VAL A 158 -12.12 -6.37 2.46
C VAL A 158 -12.93 -6.22 3.75
N THR A 159 -13.40 -5.02 4.05
CA THR A 159 -14.22 -4.76 5.24
C THR A 159 -15.52 -5.55 5.19
N ALA A 160 -16.21 -5.57 4.06
CA ALA A 160 -17.45 -6.32 3.88
C ALA A 160 -17.23 -7.83 4.04
N VAL A 161 -16.19 -8.39 3.43
CA VAL A 161 -15.85 -9.82 3.52
C VAL A 161 -15.44 -10.19 4.93
N SER A 162 -14.59 -9.39 5.58
CA SER A 162 -14.16 -9.63 6.96
C SER A 162 -15.35 -9.63 7.92
N TYR A 163 -16.29 -8.70 7.74
CA TYR A 163 -17.49 -8.63 8.58
C TYR A 163 -18.41 -9.84 8.39
N THR A 164 -18.59 -10.30 7.15
CA THR A 164 -19.43 -11.47 6.85
C THR A 164 -18.79 -12.77 7.34
N HIS A 165 -17.45 -12.90 7.24
CA HIS A 165 -16.73 -14.08 7.70
C HIS A 165 -16.72 -14.19 9.23
N LEU A 166 -16.51 -13.09 9.95
CA LEU A 166 -16.54 -13.07 11.42
C LEU A 166 -17.93 -13.45 11.95
N ARG A 167 -18.99 -12.96 11.32
CA ARG A 167 -20.36 -13.28 11.73
C ARG A 167 -20.77 -14.72 11.46
N ALA A 168 -20.19 -15.37 10.46
CA ALA A 168 -20.44 -16.78 10.17
C ALA A 168 -19.81 -17.75 11.18
N HIS A 169 -18.86 -17.30 11.97
CA HIS A 169 -18.22 -18.10 13.04
C HIS A 169 -18.86 -17.89 14.42
N GLU A 170 -19.77 -16.94 14.58
CA GLU A 170 -20.49 -16.67 15.84
C GLU A 170 -21.87 -17.34 15.91
N THR A 171 -22.32 -18.01 14.84
CA THR A 171 -23.56 -18.81 14.79
C THR A 171 -23.25 -20.29 14.69
#